data_1366e6c6b58ea922f810378a05cac1a2
#
_entry.id   1366e6c6b58ea922f810378a05cac1a2
#
_cell.length_a   1.000
_cell.length_b   1.000
_cell.length_c   1.000
_cell.angle_alpha   90.00
_cell.angle_beta   90.00
_cell.angle_gamma   90.00
#
_symmetry.space_group_name_H-M   'P 1'
#
loop_
_entity.id
_entity.type
_entity.pdbx_description
1 polymer ?
#
loop_
_entity_poly.entity_id
_entity_poly.type
_entity_poly.pdbx_seq_one_letter_code
_entity_poly.pdbx_strand_id
1 'polypeptide(L)'
;NYTSALNWPNENDYRFKSFWPADLHLIGKDITRFHAVYWPAFLLSAGIEIPKKIFAHGFILNKGEKMSKSLGNIEDPMELVDTFGVDQLRYFLMREAVFGNDGNYSDELLINRVNSDLSNDLGNLSQRCLSMVNKHCNKKVPEKNSLNDIDHELLSLPEAKIEKIFDMMDKFQINSYIEEVFYIVSK
;
A
#
# COMPACT_ATOMS: atom_id res chain seq x y z
N ASN A 1 1.15 -25.21 -4.57
CA ASN A 1 2.56 -24.79 -4.50
C ASN A 1 2.99 -24.29 -3.12
N TYR A 2 2.15 -23.48 -2.41
CA TYR A 2 2.54 -22.91 -1.12
C TYR A 2 2.79 -23.99 -0.06
N THR A 3 1.82 -24.89 0.16
CA THR A 3 1.94 -26.01 1.11
C THR A 3 3.10 -26.95 0.75
N SER A 4 3.32 -27.20 -0.55
CA SER A 4 4.46 -28.01 -1.02
C SER A 4 5.79 -27.34 -0.71
N ALA A 5 5.90 -26.03 -0.83
CA ALA A 5 7.10 -25.27 -0.47
C ALA A 5 7.38 -25.31 1.05
N LEU A 6 6.34 -25.52 1.86
CA LEU A 6 6.41 -25.74 3.30
C LEU A 6 6.69 -27.19 3.69
N ASN A 7 6.99 -28.07 2.70
CA ASN A 7 7.27 -29.50 2.87
C ASN A 7 6.09 -30.37 3.33
N TRP A 8 4.84 -29.91 3.07
CA TRP A 8 3.67 -30.78 3.28
C TRP A 8 3.74 -32.01 2.35
N PRO A 9 3.42 -33.25 2.78
CA PRO A 9 2.62 -33.60 3.96
C PRO A 9 3.41 -33.83 5.26
N ASN A 10 4.65 -33.43 5.38
CA ASN A 10 5.39 -33.53 6.63
C ASN A 10 4.94 -32.41 7.58
N GLU A 11 3.86 -32.64 8.32
CA GLU A 11 3.30 -31.70 9.30
C GLU A 11 4.27 -31.35 10.45
N ASN A 12 5.34 -32.14 10.64
CA ASN A 12 6.36 -31.88 11.64
C ASN A 12 7.47 -30.94 11.17
N ASP A 13 7.52 -30.62 9.88
CA ASP A 13 8.49 -29.63 9.37
C ASP A 13 8.23 -28.27 10.02
N TYR A 14 9.32 -27.64 10.48
CA TYR A 14 9.23 -26.33 11.14
C TYR A 14 8.64 -25.25 10.24
N ARG A 15 8.88 -25.33 8.91
CA ARG A 15 8.32 -24.38 7.93
C ARG A 15 6.81 -24.47 7.89
N PHE A 16 6.27 -25.71 7.85
CA PHE A 16 4.82 -25.90 7.86
C PHE A 16 4.22 -25.35 9.15
N LYS A 17 4.76 -25.73 10.31
CA LYS A 17 4.29 -25.23 11.62
C LYS A 17 4.37 -23.72 11.80
N SER A 18 5.38 -23.06 11.19
CA SER A 18 5.61 -21.62 11.36
C SER A 18 4.81 -20.78 10.36
N PHE A 19 4.54 -21.28 9.16
CA PHE A 19 3.97 -20.50 8.07
C PHE A 19 2.59 -20.98 7.59
N TRP A 20 2.08 -22.08 8.17
CA TRP A 20 0.73 -22.54 7.92
C TRP A 20 -0.09 -22.56 9.22
N PRO A 21 -1.38 -22.12 9.24
CA PRO A 21 -2.12 -21.58 8.09
C PRO A 21 -1.59 -20.21 7.68
N ALA A 22 -1.69 -19.91 6.38
CA ALA A 22 -1.33 -18.59 5.86
C ALA A 22 -2.19 -17.49 6.52
N ASP A 23 -1.57 -16.41 6.95
CA ASP A 23 -2.29 -15.27 7.51
C ASP A 23 -3.12 -14.56 6.43
N LEU A 24 -2.60 -14.54 5.20
CA LEU A 24 -3.24 -13.87 4.07
C LEU A 24 -2.93 -14.57 2.76
N HIS A 25 -3.97 -14.79 1.94
CA HIS A 25 -3.83 -14.99 0.50
C HIS A 25 -4.18 -13.70 -0.23
N LEU A 26 -3.17 -13.06 -0.80
CA LEU A 26 -3.31 -11.86 -1.62
C LEU A 26 -3.41 -12.29 -3.08
N ILE A 27 -4.54 -12.00 -3.73
CA ILE A 27 -4.85 -12.51 -5.07
C ILE A 27 -5.54 -11.47 -5.95
N GLY A 28 -5.48 -11.64 -7.27
CA GLY A 28 -6.35 -10.90 -8.18
C GLY A 28 -7.80 -11.37 -8.11
N LYS A 29 -8.74 -10.48 -8.35
CA LYS A 29 -10.18 -10.76 -8.26
C LYS A 29 -10.66 -11.87 -9.21
N ASP A 30 -9.98 -12.10 -10.31
CA ASP A 30 -10.29 -13.11 -11.32
C ASP A 30 -10.12 -14.55 -10.83
N ILE A 31 -9.27 -14.76 -9.83
CA ILE A 31 -9.02 -16.09 -9.25
C ILE A 31 -9.65 -16.28 -7.86
N THR A 32 -10.56 -15.37 -7.48
CA THR A 32 -11.25 -15.44 -6.18
C THR A 32 -11.97 -16.76 -5.96
N ARG A 33 -12.67 -17.26 -6.98
CA ARG A 33 -13.42 -18.54 -6.88
C ARG A 33 -12.51 -19.72 -6.54
N PHE A 34 -11.30 -19.74 -7.11
CA PHE A 34 -10.33 -20.80 -6.82
C PHE A 34 -9.81 -20.74 -5.39
N HIS A 35 -9.55 -19.55 -4.87
CA HIS A 35 -8.94 -19.37 -3.55
C HIS A 35 -9.94 -19.26 -2.41
N ALA A 36 -11.16 -18.81 -2.67
CA ALA A 36 -12.20 -18.64 -1.65
C ALA A 36 -13.21 -19.80 -1.59
N VAL A 37 -13.28 -20.66 -2.62
CA VAL A 37 -14.21 -21.79 -2.66
C VAL A 37 -13.46 -23.10 -2.80
N TYR A 38 -12.75 -23.31 -3.91
CA TYR A 38 -12.16 -24.62 -4.22
C TYR A 38 -10.96 -24.94 -3.31
N TRP A 39 -10.09 -23.99 -3.08
CA TRP A 39 -8.92 -24.20 -2.23
C TRP A 39 -9.29 -24.53 -0.78
N PRO A 40 -10.16 -23.79 -0.09
CA PRO A 40 -10.66 -24.19 1.23
C PRO A 40 -11.34 -25.57 1.24
N ALA A 41 -12.13 -25.90 0.22
CA ALA A 41 -12.76 -27.20 0.13
C ALA A 41 -11.74 -28.34 0.03
N PHE A 42 -10.67 -28.17 -0.74
CA PHE A 42 -9.58 -29.16 -0.82
C PHE A 42 -8.83 -29.30 0.51
N LEU A 43 -8.53 -28.19 1.17
CA LEU A 43 -7.86 -28.21 2.47
C LEU A 43 -8.70 -28.91 3.53
N LEU A 44 -9.97 -28.58 3.63
CA LEU A 44 -10.91 -29.24 4.56
C LEU A 44 -11.04 -30.73 4.27
N SER A 45 -11.12 -31.13 2.99
CA SER A 45 -11.16 -32.56 2.59
C SER A 45 -9.87 -33.29 2.96
N ALA A 46 -8.74 -32.61 2.99
CA ALA A 46 -7.45 -33.17 3.39
C ALA A 46 -7.19 -33.08 4.90
N GLY A 47 -8.11 -32.55 5.69
CA GLY A 47 -7.93 -32.34 7.13
C GLY A 47 -6.94 -31.23 7.49
N ILE A 48 -6.68 -30.32 6.54
CA ILE A 48 -5.72 -29.21 6.70
C ILE A 48 -6.48 -27.94 7.05
N GLU A 49 -5.92 -27.15 7.96
CA GLU A 49 -6.48 -25.85 8.35
C GLU A 49 -6.53 -24.89 7.16
N ILE A 50 -7.57 -24.06 7.08
CA ILE A 50 -7.71 -23.07 5.99
C ILE A 50 -6.95 -21.78 6.27
N PRO A 51 -6.58 -21.00 5.24
CA PRO A 51 -6.00 -19.67 5.40
C PRO A 51 -6.88 -18.75 6.24
N LYS A 52 -6.28 -17.91 7.05
CA LYS A 52 -7.03 -17.01 7.96
C LYS A 52 -7.78 -15.91 7.22
N LYS A 53 -7.22 -15.40 6.11
CA LYS A 53 -7.80 -14.29 5.34
C LYS A 53 -7.49 -14.43 3.86
N ILE A 54 -8.44 -14.02 3.02
CA ILE A 54 -8.25 -13.89 1.57
C ILE A 54 -8.56 -12.45 1.21
N PHE A 55 -7.64 -11.79 0.52
CA PHE A 55 -7.79 -10.46 -0.01
C PHE A 55 -7.71 -10.48 -1.53
N ALA A 56 -8.78 -10.06 -2.20
CA ALA A 56 -8.85 -9.99 -3.65
C ALA A 56 -8.79 -8.52 -4.10
N HIS A 57 -7.71 -8.15 -4.78
CA HIS A 57 -7.55 -6.81 -5.36
C HIS A 57 -8.11 -6.75 -6.78
N GLY A 58 -8.46 -5.53 -7.22
CA GLY A 58 -8.89 -5.25 -8.59
C GLY A 58 -7.76 -5.33 -9.61
N PHE A 59 -8.08 -5.14 -10.88
CA PHE A 59 -7.09 -5.01 -11.95
C PHE A 59 -6.48 -3.61 -11.98
N ILE A 60 -5.29 -3.51 -12.53
CA ILE A 60 -4.75 -2.25 -13.04
C ILE A 60 -5.04 -2.23 -14.53
N LEU A 61 -5.87 -1.30 -14.93
CA LEU A 61 -6.23 -1.06 -16.33
C LEU A 61 -5.21 -0.11 -16.97
N ASN A 62 -4.98 -0.23 -18.26
CA ASN A 62 -4.20 0.74 -19.01
C ASN A 62 -5.17 1.61 -19.81
N LYS A 63 -5.28 2.89 -19.46
CA LYS A 63 -6.21 3.86 -20.07
C LYS A 63 -7.67 3.35 -20.12
N GLY A 64 -8.09 2.71 -19.03
CA GLY A 64 -9.44 2.16 -18.89
C GLY A 64 -9.66 0.79 -19.50
N GLU A 65 -8.68 0.21 -20.17
CA GLU A 65 -8.77 -1.12 -20.80
C GLU A 65 -7.96 -2.17 -20.01
N LYS A 66 -8.47 -3.40 -19.96
CA LYS A 66 -7.74 -4.52 -19.38
C LYS A 66 -6.48 -4.80 -20.18
N MET A 67 -5.34 -4.86 -19.51
CA MET A 67 -4.07 -5.20 -20.15
C MET A 67 -4.11 -6.62 -20.71
N SER A 68 -3.74 -6.77 -21.97
CA SER A 68 -3.61 -8.08 -22.62
C SER A 68 -2.50 -8.09 -23.67
N LYS A 69 -1.88 -9.26 -23.84
CA LYS A 69 -0.82 -9.44 -24.86
C LYS A 69 -1.35 -9.20 -26.27
N SER A 70 -2.60 -9.58 -26.53
CA SER A 70 -3.24 -9.42 -27.86
C SER A 70 -3.51 -7.97 -28.22
N LEU A 71 -3.73 -7.09 -27.22
CA LEU A 71 -3.93 -5.66 -27.45
C LEU A 71 -2.62 -4.87 -27.45
N GLY A 72 -1.50 -5.48 -27.03
CA GLY A 72 -0.22 -4.80 -26.97
C GLY A 72 -0.18 -3.63 -25.98
N ASN A 73 -1.08 -3.61 -24.99
CA ASN A 73 -1.24 -2.54 -24.01
C ASN A 73 -0.72 -2.93 -22.62
N ILE A 74 0.19 -3.91 -22.57
CA ILE A 74 0.86 -4.34 -21.32
C ILE A 74 2.03 -3.40 -21.07
N GLU A 75 2.08 -2.87 -19.85
CA GLU A 75 3.21 -2.12 -19.34
C GLU A 75 4.16 -3.06 -18.58
N ASP A 76 5.46 -2.98 -18.87
CA ASP A 76 6.47 -3.71 -18.11
C ASP A 76 6.81 -2.93 -16.83
N PRO A 77 6.57 -3.49 -15.63
CA PRO A 77 6.90 -2.81 -14.39
C PRO A 77 8.38 -2.42 -14.26
N MET A 78 9.29 -3.16 -14.90
CA MET A 78 10.72 -2.85 -14.83
C MET A 78 11.06 -1.63 -15.66
N GLU A 79 10.48 -1.48 -16.86
CA GLU A 79 10.64 -0.29 -17.69
C GLU A 79 10.06 0.94 -17.00
N LEU A 80 8.94 0.79 -16.27
CA LEU A 80 8.35 1.86 -15.48
C LEU A 80 9.25 2.25 -14.29
N VAL A 81 9.87 1.28 -13.64
CA VAL A 81 10.84 1.54 -12.56
C VAL A 81 12.06 2.29 -13.09
N ASP A 82 12.58 1.92 -14.25
CA ASP A 82 13.73 2.59 -14.87
C ASP A 82 13.39 4.03 -15.29
N THR A 83 12.14 4.27 -15.70
CA THR A 83 11.69 5.59 -16.17
C THR A 83 11.31 6.53 -15.01
N PHE A 84 10.55 6.05 -14.06
CA PHE A 84 9.92 6.88 -13.02
C PHE A 84 10.53 6.70 -11.62
N GLY A 85 11.27 5.62 -11.40
CA GLY A 85 11.78 5.22 -10.10
C GLY A 85 10.85 4.29 -9.34
N VAL A 86 11.44 3.42 -8.52
CA VAL A 86 10.70 2.36 -7.79
C VAL A 86 9.73 2.93 -6.77
N ASP A 87 10.12 3.97 -6.03
CA ASP A 87 9.28 4.54 -4.97
C ASP A 87 8.08 5.29 -5.54
N GLN A 88 8.26 6.01 -6.64
CA GLN A 88 7.21 6.71 -7.35
C GLN A 88 6.16 5.75 -7.92
N LEU A 89 6.61 4.68 -8.57
CA LEU A 89 5.71 3.66 -9.09
C LEU A 89 4.94 2.96 -7.96
N ARG A 90 5.62 2.56 -6.89
CA ARG A 90 4.98 1.93 -5.73
C ARG A 90 3.96 2.85 -5.08
N TYR A 91 4.32 4.11 -4.88
CA TYR A 91 3.41 5.12 -4.34
C TYR A 91 2.15 5.25 -5.21
N PHE A 92 2.34 5.41 -6.52
CA PHE A 92 1.24 5.52 -7.47
C PHE A 92 0.29 4.31 -7.39
N LEU A 93 0.83 3.09 -7.48
CA LEU A 93 0.02 1.87 -7.44
C LEU A 93 -0.77 1.73 -6.14
N MET A 94 -0.16 2.05 -4.99
CA MET A 94 -0.84 2.00 -3.69
C MET A 94 -1.89 3.10 -3.52
N ARG A 95 -1.69 4.23 -4.16
CA ARG A 95 -2.60 5.37 -4.11
C ARG A 95 -3.78 5.23 -5.06
N GLU A 96 -3.55 4.65 -6.25
CA GLU A 96 -4.55 4.47 -7.28
C GLU A 96 -5.40 3.22 -7.10
N ALA A 97 -4.86 2.15 -6.53
CA ALA A 97 -5.57 0.91 -6.31
C ALA A 97 -6.55 1.04 -5.13
N VAL A 98 -7.76 1.50 -5.42
CA VAL A 98 -8.84 1.58 -4.45
C VAL A 98 -9.33 0.17 -4.11
N PHE A 99 -9.48 -0.11 -2.81
CA PHE A 99 -9.99 -1.39 -2.32
C PHE A 99 -11.30 -1.79 -3.01
N GLY A 100 -11.33 -3.01 -3.58
CA GLY A 100 -12.51 -3.59 -4.23
C GLY A 100 -12.83 -3.06 -5.63
N ASN A 101 -12.08 -2.07 -6.13
CA ASN A 101 -12.23 -1.50 -7.47
C ASN A 101 -11.00 -1.75 -8.34
N ASP A 102 -11.16 -1.55 -9.64
CA ASP A 102 -10.04 -1.52 -10.57
C ASP A 102 -9.35 -0.16 -10.50
N GLY A 103 -8.02 -0.17 -10.52
CA GLY A 103 -7.21 1.02 -10.70
C GLY A 103 -6.95 1.29 -12.18
N ASN A 104 -6.49 2.48 -12.50
CA ASN A 104 -6.14 2.85 -13.87
C ASN A 104 -4.70 3.37 -13.93
N TYR A 105 -3.98 2.96 -14.95
CA TYR A 105 -2.63 3.41 -15.23
C TYR A 105 -2.60 4.27 -16.50
N SER A 106 -1.85 5.33 -16.46
CA SER A 106 -1.23 6.00 -17.58
C SER A 106 -0.04 6.82 -17.06
N ASP A 107 0.94 7.09 -17.91
CA ASP A 107 2.10 7.91 -17.56
C ASP A 107 1.67 9.28 -17.02
N GLU A 108 0.67 9.88 -17.65
CA GLU A 108 0.13 11.18 -17.23
C GLU A 108 -0.47 11.14 -15.82
N LEU A 109 -1.24 10.09 -15.50
CA LEU A 109 -1.80 9.90 -14.15
C LEU A 109 -0.69 9.73 -13.12
N LEU A 110 0.34 8.92 -13.43
CA LEU A 110 1.47 8.71 -12.53
C LEU A 110 2.22 10.03 -12.30
N ILE A 111 2.59 10.73 -13.35
CA ILE A 111 3.31 12.02 -13.27
C ILE A 111 2.51 13.04 -12.46
N ASN A 112 1.22 13.18 -12.75
CA ASN A 112 0.36 14.12 -12.03
C ASN A 112 0.25 13.77 -10.55
N ARG A 113 0.09 12.50 -10.21
CA ARG A 113 0.00 12.04 -8.83
C ARG A 113 1.29 12.29 -8.06
N VAL A 114 2.43 11.90 -8.64
CA VAL A 114 3.75 12.10 -8.03
C VAL A 114 4.04 13.60 -7.84
N ASN A 115 3.77 14.42 -8.84
CA ASN A 115 3.99 15.85 -8.75
C ASN A 115 3.08 16.52 -7.71
N SER A 116 1.80 16.17 -7.69
CA SER A 116 0.85 16.73 -6.71
C SER A 116 1.23 16.34 -5.29
N ASP A 117 1.24 15.05 -5.02
CA ASP A 117 1.32 14.54 -3.65
C ASP A 117 2.76 14.60 -3.12
N LEU A 118 3.73 14.03 -3.86
CA LEU A 118 5.10 13.90 -3.35
C LEU A 118 5.91 15.17 -3.52
N SER A 119 5.80 15.84 -4.66
CA SER A 119 6.60 17.02 -4.94
C SER A 119 6.00 18.28 -4.32
N ASN A 120 4.73 18.57 -4.63
CA ASN A 120 4.09 19.82 -4.20
C ASN A 120 3.64 19.80 -2.73
N ASP A 121 3.10 18.68 -2.23
CA ASP A 121 2.67 18.62 -0.83
C ASP A 121 3.84 18.27 0.10
N LEU A 122 4.27 17.01 0.10
CA LEU A 122 5.30 16.53 1.03
C LEU A 122 6.66 17.19 0.81
N GLY A 123 7.07 17.33 -0.46
CA GLY A 123 8.34 17.94 -0.83
C GLY A 123 8.42 19.41 -0.42
N ASN A 124 7.37 20.19 -0.69
CA ASN A 124 7.30 21.59 -0.28
C ASN A 124 7.25 21.75 1.24
N LEU A 125 6.49 20.91 1.95
CA LEU A 125 6.48 20.92 3.42
C LEU A 125 7.89 20.70 3.97
N SER A 126 8.56 19.64 3.52
CA SER A 126 9.92 19.30 3.94
C SER A 126 10.91 20.41 3.63
N GLN A 127 10.86 20.96 2.41
CA GLN A 127 11.73 22.06 1.99
C GLN A 127 11.52 23.31 2.83
N ARG A 128 10.28 23.69 3.10
CA ARG A 128 9.94 24.87 3.91
C ARG A 128 10.42 24.71 5.34
N CYS A 129 10.14 23.58 5.98
CA CYS A 129 10.58 23.30 7.35
C CYS A 129 12.13 23.34 7.45
N LEU A 130 12.82 22.62 6.57
CA LEU A 130 14.29 22.59 6.57
C LEU A 130 14.90 23.98 6.27
N SER A 131 14.30 24.73 5.38
CA SER A 131 14.73 26.10 5.06
C SER A 131 14.56 27.04 6.26
N MET A 132 13.47 26.93 7.00
CA MET A 132 13.24 27.72 8.22
C MET A 132 14.24 27.36 9.31
N VAL A 133 14.47 26.07 9.56
CA VAL A 133 15.48 25.62 10.53
C VAL A 133 16.88 26.11 10.13
N ASN A 134 17.21 26.01 8.85
CA ASN A 134 18.49 26.45 8.32
C ASN A 134 18.70 27.96 8.48
N LYS A 135 17.66 28.75 8.19
CA LYS A 135 17.74 30.23 8.15
C LYS A 135 17.58 30.84 9.55
N HIS A 136 16.74 30.31 10.41
CA HIS A 136 16.36 30.94 11.66
C HIS A 136 16.84 30.21 12.93
N CYS A 137 17.27 28.93 12.82
CA CYS A 137 17.66 28.12 13.96
C CYS A 137 19.13 27.65 13.90
N ASN A 138 20.01 28.37 13.21
CA ASN A 138 21.42 28.05 13.07
C ASN A 138 21.69 26.59 12.60
N LYS A 139 20.85 26.06 11.72
CA LYS A 139 20.92 24.69 11.17
C LYS A 139 20.72 23.59 12.23
N LYS A 140 20.13 23.90 13.36
CA LYS A 140 19.82 22.95 14.43
C LYS A 140 18.33 22.98 14.73
N VAL A 141 17.76 21.80 14.99
CA VAL A 141 16.38 21.72 15.47
C VAL A 141 16.30 22.46 16.80
N PRO A 142 15.42 23.46 16.98
CA PRO A 142 15.32 24.21 18.22
C PRO A 142 14.86 23.32 19.36
N GLU A 143 15.23 23.69 20.59
CA GLU A 143 14.70 23.04 21.77
C GLU A 143 13.21 23.36 21.92
N LYS A 144 12.47 22.40 22.49
CA LYS A 144 11.03 22.55 22.72
C LYS A 144 10.77 23.64 23.76
N ASN A 145 10.11 24.70 23.35
CA ASN A 145 9.60 25.76 24.23
C ASN A 145 8.13 25.50 24.61
N SER A 146 7.52 26.45 25.31
CA SER A 146 6.09 26.46 25.59
C SER A 146 5.32 26.50 24.26
N LEU A 147 4.41 25.56 24.11
CA LEU A 147 3.51 25.47 22.95
C LEU A 147 2.31 26.38 23.16
N ASN A 148 1.83 26.98 22.10
CA ASN A 148 0.56 27.72 22.09
C ASN A 148 -0.60 26.83 21.62
N ASP A 149 -1.82 27.36 21.61
CA ASP A 149 -3.03 26.60 21.27
C ASP A 149 -2.98 26.07 19.81
N ILE A 150 -2.40 26.82 18.89
CA ILE A 150 -2.24 26.40 17.47
C ILE A 150 -1.26 25.23 17.37
N ASP A 151 -0.16 25.28 18.12
CA ASP A 151 0.82 24.18 18.15
C ASP A 151 0.17 22.90 18.72
N HIS A 152 -0.64 23.04 19.78
CA HIS A 152 -1.37 21.93 20.36
C HIS A 152 -2.41 21.35 19.41
N GLU A 153 -3.15 22.18 18.69
CA GLU A 153 -4.12 21.75 17.67
C GLU A 153 -3.42 20.93 16.57
N LEU A 154 -2.32 21.45 16.03
CA LEU A 154 -1.54 20.76 14.99
C LEU A 154 -0.98 19.42 15.48
N LEU A 155 -0.39 19.38 16.66
CA LEU A 155 0.24 18.17 17.19
C LEU A 155 -0.79 17.11 17.61
N SER A 156 -1.99 17.50 18.02
CA SER A 156 -3.05 16.56 18.36
C SER A 156 -3.67 15.87 17.15
N LEU A 157 -3.52 16.45 15.95
CA LEU A 157 -4.13 15.92 14.73
C LEU A 157 -3.62 14.52 14.35
N PRO A 158 -2.30 14.23 14.32
CA PRO A 158 -1.80 12.87 14.10
C PRO A 158 -2.25 11.89 15.19
N GLU A 159 -2.20 12.30 16.46
CA GLU A 159 -2.60 11.46 17.60
C GLU A 159 -4.07 11.03 17.51
N ALA A 160 -4.95 11.94 17.15
CA ALA A 160 -6.39 11.67 16.99
C ALA A 160 -6.69 10.73 15.81
N LYS A 161 -5.78 10.61 14.84
CA LYS A 161 -5.98 9.81 13.63
C LYS A 161 -5.24 8.47 13.63
N ILE A 162 -4.29 8.26 14.54
CA ILE A 162 -3.36 7.14 14.47
C ILE A 162 -4.06 5.77 14.53
N GLU A 163 -5.05 5.62 15.41
CA GLU A 163 -5.81 4.37 15.54
C GLU A 163 -6.60 4.06 14.27
N LYS A 164 -7.24 5.08 13.67
CA LYS A 164 -7.96 4.95 12.40
C LYS A 164 -7.01 4.56 11.26
N ILE A 165 -5.83 5.16 11.22
CA ILE A 165 -4.79 4.89 10.22
C ILE A 165 -4.32 3.43 10.30
N PHE A 166 -4.07 2.90 11.50
CA PHE A 166 -3.71 1.49 11.69
C PHE A 166 -4.86 0.55 11.33
N ASP A 167 -6.09 0.84 11.72
CA ASP A 167 -7.26 0.04 11.35
C ASP A 167 -7.46 -0.03 9.82
N MET A 168 -7.18 1.05 9.10
CA MET A 168 -7.20 1.06 7.64
C MET A 168 -6.14 0.11 7.04
N MET A 169 -4.93 0.07 7.62
CA MET A 169 -3.88 -0.86 7.19
C MET A 169 -4.26 -2.32 7.46
N ASP A 170 -4.82 -2.63 8.61
CA ASP A 170 -5.29 -3.98 8.96
C ASP A 170 -6.42 -4.47 8.05
N LYS A 171 -7.18 -3.53 7.49
CA LYS A 171 -8.25 -3.77 6.50
C LYS A 171 -7.78 -3.69 5.05
N PHE A 172 -6.48 -3.50 4.79
CA PHE A 172 -5.90 -3.33 3.46
C PHE A 172 -6.45 -2.13 2.67
N GLN A 173 -6.97 -1.12 3.33
CA GLN A 173 -7.46 0.13 2.73
C GLN A 173 -6.28 1.10 2.51
N ILE A 174 -5.29 0.68 1.72
CA ILE A 174 -4.00 1.37 1.60
C ILE A 174 -4.16 2.76 1.00
N ASN A 175 -5.00 2.92 -0.02
CA ASN A 175 -5.27 4.23 -0.61
C ASN A 175 -5.87 5.22 0.42
N SER A 176 -6.84 4.77 1.22
CA SER A 176 -7.45 5.61 2.28
C SER A 176 -6.47 5.92 3.41
N TYR A 177 -5.61 4.95 3.77
CA TYR A 177 -4.49 5.19 4.67
C TYR A 177 -3.59 6.33 4.16
N ILE A 178 -3.18 6.29 2.90
CA ILE A 178 -2.34 7.32 2.29
C ILE A 178 -3.08 8.67 2.28
N GLU A 179 -4.37 8.70 1.97
CA GLU A 179 -5.19 9.92 2.03
C GLU A 179 -5.20 10.58 3.40
N GLU A 180 -5.35 9.80 4.47
CA GLU A 180 -5.33 10.32 5.84
C GLU A 180 -3.94 10.87 6.21
N VAL A 181 -2.86 10.22 5.77
CA VAL A 181 -1.49 10.74 5.96
C VAL A 181 -1.32 12.07 5.23
N PHE A 182 -1.71 12.14 3.96
CA PHE A 182 -1.60 13.40 3.18
C PHE A 182 -2.55 14.49 3.67
N TYR A 183 -3.67 14.14 4.26
CA TYR A 183 -4.51 15.12 4.98
C TYR A 183 -3.73 15.80 6.12
N ILE A 184 -2.93 15.05 6.87
CA ILE A 184 -2.08 15.63 7.93
C ILE A 184 -0.98 16.50 7.32
N VAL A 185 -0.33 16.05 6.24
CA VAL A 185 0.74 16.78 5.54
C VAL A 185 0.24 18.14 5.01
N SER A 186 -1.03 18.22 4.61
CA SER A 186 -1.63 19.43 4.03
C SER A 186 -2.07 20.49 5.06
N LYS A 187 -2.00 20.19 6.37
CA LYS A 187 -2.37 21.10 7.46
C LYS A 187 -1.19 21.90 7.99
#